data_ee6f84b664d48f6d60f8cc346df3d84c
#
_entry.id   ee6f84b664d48f6d60f8cc346df3d84c
#
_cell.length_a   1.000
_cell.length_b   1.000
_cell.length_c   1.000
_cell.angle_alpha   90.00
_cell.angle_beta   90.00
_cell.angle_gamma   90.00
#
_symmetry.space_group_name_H-M   'P 1'
#
loop_
_entity.id
_entity.type
_entity.pdbx_description
1 polymer ?
#
loop_
_entity_poly.entity_id
_entity_poly.type
_entity_poly.pdbx_seq_one_letter_code
_entity_poly.pdbx_strand_id
1 'polypeptide(L)'
;MSSGPQLVRPPATTERNWLPLAVASAIVIAVVGALFLFYEHGKGVPTVTPISANIDPYAASLTIGQLALSESSNLSGGKVTYLDGQITNAGSRTVTGITVQVLFRDAAHEVAQNETQALRIIRTRDPYVDVEPLSAAPLKPGAADDFRLVFDTVADQWDGAFPDIRIIHVDTR
;
A
#
# COMPACT_ATOMS: atom_id res chain seq x y z
N MET A 1 83.15 43.92 1.61
CA MET A 1 81.80 43.63 1.17
C MET A 1 81.70 42.11 1.10
N SER A 2 81.12 41.51 2.13
CA SER A 2 81.02 40.04 2.25
C SER A 2 79.54 39.66 2.11
N SER A 3 79.20 39.04 0.97
CA SER A 3 77.85 38.51 0.74
C SER A 3 77.75 37.13 1.33
N GLY A 4 77.02 36.99 2.41
CA GLY A 4 76.74 35.69 3.05
C GLY A 4 75.76 34.82 2.20
N PRO A 5 75.87 33.51 2.26
CA PRO A 5 75.04 32.59 1.48
C PRO A 5 73.60 32.61 1.97
N GLN A 6 72.65 32.82 1.04
CA GLN A 6 71.22 32.72 1.27
C GLN A 6 70.82 31.27 1.42
N LEU A 7 70.36 30.88 2.61
CA LEU A 7 69.76 29.57 2.87
C LEU A 7 68.39 29.51 2.18
N VAL A 8 68.30 28.79 1.07
CA VAL A 8 67.07 28.46 0.41
C VAL A 8 66.34 27.41 1.29
N ARG A 9 65.26 27.81 1.90
CA ARG A 9 64.37 26.94 2.69
C ARG A 9 63.57 26.06 1.68
N PRO A 10 63.64 24.73 1.78
CA PRO A 10 62.83 23.89 0.90
C PRO A 10 61.34 24.10 1.20
N PRO A 11 60.45 23.99 0.19
CA PRO A 11 59.02 24.15 0.39
C PRO A 11 58.49 23.05 1.33
N ALA A 12 57.65 23.42 2.28
CA ALA A 12 56.99 22.49 3.18
C ALA A 12 56.11 21.57 2.33
N THR A 13 56.42 20.28 2.30
CA THR A 13 55.54 19.26 1.77
C THR A 13 54.34 19.18 2.67
N THR A 14 53.19 19.74 2.23
CA THR A 14 51.92 19.56 2.89
C THR A 14 51.52 18.08 2.69
N GLU A 15 51.78 17.27 3.68
CA GLU A 15 51.24 15.89 3.71
C GLU A 15 49.71 16.00 3.68
N ARG A 16 49.13 15.65 2.55
CA ARG A 16 47.70 15.64 2.33
C ARG A 16 47.11 14.52 3.16
N ASN A 17 46.59 14.87 4.34
CA ASN A 17 46.02 13.90 5.27
C ASN A 17 44.70 13.37 4.71
N TRP A 18 44.75 12.19 4.09
CA TRP A 18 43.61 11.54 3.43
C TRP A 18 42.66 10.85 4.44
N LEU A 19 43.12 10.75 5.69
CA LEU A 19 42.37 10.07 6.74
C LEU A 19 40.92 10.64 6.94
N PRO A 20 40.71 11.98 7.08
CA PRO A 20 39.40 12.52 7.28
C PRO A 20 38.48 12.31 6.05
N LEU A 21 39.07 12.31 4.84
CA LEU A 21 38.29 12.07 3.61
C LEU A 21 37.86 10.60 3.52
N ALA A 22 38.72 9.66 3.89
CA ALA A 22 38.43 8.23 3.92
C ALA A 22 37.32 7.90 4.96
N VAL A 23 37.38 8.51 6.16
CA VAL A 23 36.37 8.35 7.19
C VAL A 23 35.04 8.91 6.75
N ALA A 24 35.01 10.11 6.15
CA ALA A 24 33.79 10.72 5.64
C ALA A 24 33.13 9.86 4.53
N SER A 25 33.95 9.33 3.61
CA SER A 25 33.46 8.43 2.55
C SER A 25 32.87 7.13 3.11
N ALA A 26 33.52 6.53 4.11
CA ALA A 26 33.03 5.31 4.76
C ALA A 26 31.67 5.53 5.45
N ILE A 27 31.50 6.69 6.12
CA ILE A 27 30.22 7.05 6.76
C ILE A 27 29.11 7.23 5.71
N VAL A 28 29.38 7.92 4.61
CA VAL A 28 28.39 8.12 3.54
C VAL A 28 27.99 6.77 2.92
N ILE A 29 28.94 5.88 2.64
CA ILE A 29 28.65 4.55 2.11
C ILE A 29 27.83 3.72 3.09
N ALA A 30 28.14 3.79 4.40
CA ALA A 30 27.38 3.08 5.44
C ALA A 30 25.93 3.60 5.55
N VAL A 31 25.74 4.93 5.49
CA VAL A 31 24.41 5.55 5.52
C VAL A 31 23.58 5.21 4.28
N VAL A 32 24.19 5.30 3.08
CA VAL A 32 23.53 4.94 1.83
C VAL A 32 23.18 3.45 1.81
N GLY A 33 24.09 2.58 2.25
CA GLY A 33 23.86 1.15 2.38
C GLY A 33 22.75 0.82 3.36
N ALA A 34 22.71 1.49 4.53
CA ALA A 34 21.63 1.35 5.49
C ALA A 34 20.28 1.82 4.92
N LEU A 35 20.24 2.98 4.26
CA LEU A 35 19.04 3.48 3.61
C LEU A 35 18.55 2.53 2.51
N PHE A 36 19.45 1.93 1.74
CA PHE A 36 19.09 0.96 0.71
C PHE A 36 18.52 -0.33 1.32
N LEU A 37 19.11 -0.83 2.40
CA LEU A 37 18.59 -1.99 3.13
C LEU A 37 17.22 -1.69 3.77
N PHE A 38 17.01 -0.49 4.33
CA PHE A 38 15.71 -0.06 4.84
C PHE A 38 14.68 0.11 3.73
N TYR A 39 15.07 0.61 2.56
CA TYR A 39 14.17 0.76 1.41
C TYR A 39 13.75 -0.61 0.84
N GLU A 40 14.66 -1.58 0.77
CA GLU A 40 14.34 -2.95 0.36
C GLU A 40 13.45 -3.68 1.38
N HIS A 41 13.68 -3.45 2.69
CA HIS A 41 12.82 -4.01 3.74
C HIS A 41 11.45 -3.31 3.86
N GLY A 42 11.33 -2.08 3.35
CA GLY A 42 10.06 -1.33 3.28
C GLY A 42 9.14 -1.74 2.13
N LYS A 43 9.64 -2.52 1.17
CA LYS A 43 8.75 -3.24 0.24
C LYS A 43 8.18 -4.42 1.01
N GLY A 44 7.05 -4.17 1.71
CA GLY A 44 6.33 -5.21 2.41
C GLY A 44 6.15 -6.41 1.47
N VAL A 45 6.77 -7.52 1.80
CA VAL A 45 6.36 -8.81 1.25
C VAL A 45 4.86 -8.86 1.52
N PRO A 46 3.99 -9.03 0.50
CA PRO A 46 2.56 -9.16 0.75
C PRO A 46 2.41 -10.25 1.79
N THR A 47 2.00 -9.85 3.00
CA THR A 47 1.72 -10.81 4.06
C THR A 47 0.52 -11.58 3.55
N VAL A 48 0.74 -12.82 3.12
CA VAL A 48 -0.35 -13.70 2.69
C VAL A 48 -1.20 -13.93 3.94
N THR A 49 -2.19 -13.06 4.13
CA THR A 49 -3.18 -13.24 5.21
C THR A 49 -3.86 -14.59 4.97
N PRO A 50 -3.96 -15.49 5.97
CA PRO A 50 -4.63 -16.76 5.76
C PRO A 50 -6.02 -16.55 5.18
N ILE A 51 -6.42 -17.35 4.20
CA ILE A 51 -7.79 -17.33 3.69
C ILE A 51 -8.70 -17.65 4.87
N SER A 52 -9.56 -16.70 5.26
CA SER A 52 -10.42 -16.86 6.43
C SER A 52 -11.38 -18.03 6.21
N ALA A 53 -11.30 -19.01 7.08
CA ALA A 53 -12.24 -20.14 7.10
C ALA A 53 -13.57 -19.77 7.78
N ASN A 54 -13.57 -18.74 8.64
CA ASN A 54 -14.77 -18.28 9.35
C ASN A 54 -15.38 -17.09 8.61
N ILE A 55 -16.55 -17.35 8.01
CA ILE A 55 -17.38 -16.34 7.39
C ILE A 55 -18.50 -16.00 8.38
N ASP A 56 -18.74 -14.68 8.61
CA ASP A 56 -19.85 -14.24 9.44
C ASP A 56 -21.17 -14.77 8.87
N PRO A 57 -22.04 -15.37 9.69
CA PRO A 57 -23.34 -15.88 9.21
C PRO A 57 -24.23 -14.83 8.56
N TYR A 58 -24.12 -13.54 8.98
CA TYR A 58 -24.88 -12.48 8.38
C TYR A 58 -24.39 -12.08 6.98
N ALA A 59 -23.16 -12.44 6.62
CA ALA A 59 -22.62 -12.21 5.28
C ALA A 59 -23.50 -12.80 4.16
N ALA A 60 -24.19 -13.91 4.43
CA ALA A 60 -25.13 -14.52 3.48
C ALA A 60 -26.34 -13.63 3.12
N SER A 61 -26.63 -12.62 3.95
CA SER A 61 -27.68 -11.62 3.70
C SER A 61 -27.19 -10.39 2.94
N LEU A 62 -25.90 -10.33 2.61
CA LEU A 62 -25.27 -9.23 1.90
C LEU A 62 -24.87 -9.68 0.49
N THR A 63 -25.22 -8.88 -0.51
CA THR A 63 -24.89 -9.18 -1.91
C THR A 63 -23.96 -8.11 -2.45
N ILE A 64 -22.82 -8.52 -3.00
CA ILE A 64 -21.91 -7.65 -3.74
C ILE A 64 -22.14 -7.83 -5.23
N GLY A 65 -22.24 -6.72 -5.97
CA GLY A 65 -22.43 -6.74 -7.42
C GLY A 65 -21.90 -5.47 -8.08
N GLN A 66 -22.13 -5.35 -9.37
CA GLN A 66 -21.75 -4.19 -10.20
C GLN A 66 -20.28 -3.80 -10.05
N LEU A 67 -19.38 -4.79 -10.06
CA LEU A 67 -17.95 -4.57 -9.88
C LEU A 67 -17.35 -3.82 -11.07
N ALA A 68 -16.48 -2.85 -10.78
CA ALA A 68 -15.69 -2.11 -11.74
C ALA A 68 -14.26 -1.94 -11.21
N LEU A 69 -13.28 -2.22 -12.05
CA LEU A 69 -11.87 -1.99 -11.79
C LEU A 69 -11.40 -0.72 -12.49
N SER A 70 -10.59 0.08 -11.78
CA SER A 70 -9.89 1.21 -12.38
C SER A 70 -8.52 1.38 -11.74
N GLU A 71 -7.57 1.93 -12.50
CA GLU A 71 -6.23 2.23 -12.04
C GLU A 71 -5.94 3.72 -12.18
N SER A 72 -5.20 4.26 -11.23
CA SER A 72 -4.61 5.59 -11.33
C SER A 72 -3.10 5.48 -11.13
N SER A 73 -2.34 6.19 -11.95
CA SER A 73 -0.89 6.28 -11.79
C SER A 73 -0.49 7.71 -11.45
N ASN A 74 0.47 7.85 -10.56
CA ASN A 74 1.07 9.13 -10.22
C ASN A 74 2.32 9.39 -11.09
N LEU A 75 2.80 10.64 -11.09
CA LEU A 75 3.98 11.07 -11.85
C LEU A 75 5.28 10.37 -11.42
N SER A 76 5.30 9.75 -10.24
CA SER A 76 6.43 8.99 -9.70
C SER A 76 6.38 7.50 -10.06
N GLY A 77 5.41 7.08 -10.91
CA GLY A 77 5.25 5.70 -11.36
C GLY A 77 4.53 4.77 -10.37
N GLY A 78 4.03 5.30 -9.24
CA GLY A 78 3.17 4.53 -8.33
C GLY A 78 1.80 4.31 -8.96
N LYS A 79 1.27 3.09 -8.85
CA LYS A 79 -0.08 2.72 -9.27
C LYS A 79 -0.95 2.44 -8.07
N VAL A 80 -2.19 2.91 -8.13
CA VAL A 80 -3.25 2.59 -7.17
C VAL A 80 -4.39 1.94 -7.94
N THR A 81 -4.83 0.78 -7.47
CA THR A 81 -5.96 0.05 -8.03
C THR A 81 -7.19 0.29 -7.18
N TYR A 82 -8.28 0.64 -7.83
CA TYR A 82 -9.60 0.83 -7.20
C TYR A 82 -10.54 -0.28 -7.67
N LEU A 83 -11.26 -0.84 -6.71
CA LEU A 83 -12.36 -1.77 -6.96
C LEU A 83 -13.64 -1.16 -6.42
N ASP A 84 -14.47 -0.67 -7.32
CA ASP A 84 -15.80 -0.16 -7.04
C ASP A 84 -16.83 -1.29 -7.16
N GLY A 85 -17.91 -1.17 -6.45
CA GLY A 85 -19.04 -2.08 -6.53
C GLY A 85 -20.24 -1.56 -5.78
N GLN A 86 -21.29 -2.35 -5.76
CA GLN A 86 -22.50 -2.11 -4.98
C GLN A 86 -22.70 -3.20 -3.94
N ILE A 87 -23.01 -2.81 -2.71
CA ILE A 87 -23.39 -3.72 -1.61
C ILE A 87 -24.87 -3.55 -1.30
N THR A 88 -25.60 -4.64 -1.23
CA THR A 88 -27.02 -4.66 -0.89
C THR A 88 -27.24 -5.46 0.38
N ASN A 89 -28.01 -4.91 1.33
CA ASN A 89 -28.42 -5.60 2.55
C ASN A 89 -29.84 -6.19 2.39
N ALA A 90 -29.91 -7.47 2.04
CA ALA A 90 -31.18 -8.19 1.97
C ALA A 90 -31.66 -8.74 3.34
N GLY A 91 -30.86 -8.53 4.40
CA GLY A 91 -31.20 -8.97 5.76
C GLY A 91 -32.06 -8.00 6.52
N SER A 92 -32.31 -8.29 7.79
CA SER A 92 -33.24 -7.54 8.66
C SER A 92 -32.55 -6.60 9.66
N ARG A 93 -31.21 -6.63 9.76
CA ARG A 93 -30.42 -5.79 10.68
C ARG A 93 -29.75 -4.65 9.96
N THR A 94 -29.54 -3.54 10.65
CA THR A 94 -28.73 -2.42 10.13
C THR A 94 -27.26 -2.79 10.26
N VAL A 95 -26.51 -2.74 9.15
CA VAL A 95 -25.06 -3.04 9.09
C VAL A 95 -24.28 -1.76 9.33
N THR A 96 -23.34 -1.81 10.26
CA THR A 96 -22.48 -0.67 10.66
C THR A 96 -21.01 -0.87 10.34
N GLY A 97 -20.62 -2.08 9.93
CA GLY A 97 -19.27 -2.41 9.49
C GLY A 97 -19.27 -3.70 8.66
N ILE A 98 -18.42 -3.73 7.66
CA ILE A 98 -18.16 -4.93 6.83
C ILE A 98 -16.66 -5.03 6.65
N THR A 99 -16.10 -6.20 6.94
CA THR A 99 -14.73 -6.54 6.59
C THR A 99 -14.74 -7.53 5.45
N VAL A 100 -14.00 -7.21 4.39
CA VAL A 100 -13.85 -8.07 3.22
C VAL A 100 -12.44 -8.60 3.11
N GLN A 101 -12.31 -9.80 2.59
CA GLN A 101 -11.09 -10.41 2.12
C GLN A 101 -11.12 -10.42 0.59
N VAL A 102 -10.05 -9.92 -0.03
CA VAL A 102 -9.91 -9.77 -1.48
C VAL A 102 -8.73 -10.58 -1.95
N LEU A 103 -8.96 -11.49 -2.89
CA LEU A 103 -7.97 -12.41 -3.42
C LEU A 103 -7.69 -12.06 -4.89
N PHE A 104 -6.48 -11.61 -5.17
CA PHE A 104 -5.97 -11.43 -6.53
C PHE A 104 -5.30 -12.73 -6.99
N ARG A 105 -5.58 -13.14 -8.22
CA ARG A 105 -5.03 -14.38 -8.78
C ARG A 105 -4.05 -14.10 -9.91
N ASP A 106 -3.15 -15.04 -10.12
CA ASP A 106 -2.27 -15.07 -11.28
C ASP A 106 -2.89 -15.85 -12.45
N ALA A 107 -2.19 -15.92 -13.58
CA ALA A 107 -2.62 -16.64 -14.77
C ALA A 107 -2.76 -18.17 -14.56
N ALA A 108 -2.19 -18.72 -13.49
CA ALA A 108 -2.37 -20.12 -13.09
C ALA A 108 -3.55 -20.29 -12.11
N HIS A 109 -4.32 -19.24 -11.83
CA HIS A 109 -5.40 -19.16 -10.84
C HIS A 109 -4.94 -19.36 -9.39
N GLU A 110 -3.63 -19.28 -9.12
CA GLU A 110 -3.09 -19.27 -7.77
C GLU A 110 -3.27 -17.89 -7.12
N VAL A 111 -3.29 -17.85 -5.78
CA VAL A 111 -3.45 -16.59 -5.05
C VAL A 111 -2.13 -15.82 -5.08
N ALA A 112 -2.07 -14.76 -5.88
CA ALA A 112 -0.94 -13.85 -5.97
C ALA A 112 -0.90 -12.86 -4.80
N GLN A 113 -2.08 -12.41 -4.33
CA GLN A 113 -2.21 -11.49 -3.20
C GLN A 113 -3.53 -11.71 -2.47
N ASN A 114 -3.49 -11.54 -1.15
CA ASN A 114 -4.65 -11.66 -0.28
C ASN A 114 -4.65 -10.50 0.69
N GLU A 115 -5.66 -9.64 0.60
CA GLU A 115 -5.82 -8.48 1.47
C GLU A 115 -7.13 -8.53 2.23
N THR A 116 -7.10 -8.01 3.46
CA THR A 116 -8.27 -7.84 4.30
C THR A 116 -8.42 -6.38 4.66
N GLN A 117 -9.57 -5.80 4.35
CA GLN A 117 -9.84 -4.39 4.64
C GLN A 117 -11.31 -4.13 4.95
N ALA A 118 -11.58 -3.00 5.61
CA ALA A 118 -12.95 -2.54 5.86
C ALA A 118 -13.53 -1.97 4.56
N LEU A 119 -14.76 -2.38 4.25
CA LEU A 119 -15.53 -1.83 3.13
C LEU A 119 -15.96 -0.40 3.46
N ARG A 120 -15.75 0.52 2.51
CA ARG A 120 -16.09 1.94 2.64
C ARG A 120 -17.11 2.34 1.58
N ILE A 121 -18.12 3.08 1.99
CA ILE A 121 -19.21 3.55 1.12
C ILE A 121 -18.76 4.82 0.39
N ILE A 122 -19.13 4.95 -0.87
CA ILE A 122 -18.93 6.16 -1.66
C ILE A 122 -20.00 7.17 -1.27
N ARG A 123 -19.59 8.27 -0.64
CA ARG A 123 -20.45 9.37 -0.25
C ARG A 123 -20.74 10.33 -1.39
N THR A 124 -19.71 10.64 -2.18
CA THR A 124 -19.82 11.49 -3.36
C THR A 124 -18.83 11.06 -4.44
N ARG A 125 -19.16 11.34 -5.71
CA ARG A 125 -18.28 11.07 -6.86
C ARG A 125 -17.70 12.35 -7.48
N ASP A 126 -18.34 13.49 -7.24
CA ASP A 126 -17.94 14.79 -7.81
C ASP A 126 -17.60 15.80 -6.71
N PRO A 127 -16.51 16.61 -6.87
CA PRO A 127 -15.49 16.55 -7.94
C PRO A 127 -14.47 15.42 -7.77
N TYR A 128 -14.46 14.76 -6.60
CA TYR A 128 -13.61 13.62 -6.27
C TYR A 128 -14.42 12.55 -5.56
N VAL A 129 -14.02 11.30 -5.74
CA VAL A 129 -14.65 10.21 -4.99
C VAL A 129 -14.24 10.31 -3.53
N ASP A 130 -15.23 10.57 -2.66
CA ASP A 130 -15.09 10.60 -1.21
C ASP A 130 -15.74 9.34 -0.62
N VAL A 131 -15.06 8.69 0.32
CA VAL A 131 -15.51 7.46 0.94
C VAL A 131 -15.58 7.60 2.45
N GLU A 132 -16.60 7.00 3.04
CA GLU A 132 -16.79 6.99 4.49
C GLU A 132 -17.01 5.57 5.03
N PRO A 133 -16.70 5.32 6.32
CA PRO A 133 -16.96 4.01 6.92
C PRO A 133 -18.46 3.77 7.10
N LEU A 134 -18.89 2.51 7.03
CA LEU A 134 -20.28 2.13 7.31
C LEU A 134 -20.79 2.55 8.69
N SER A 135 -19.91 2.78 9.66
CA SER A 135 -20.29 3.33 10.96
C SER A 135 -20.86 4.76 10.88
N ALA A 136 -20.41 5.55 9.88
CA ALA A 136 -20.93 6.89 9.60
C ALA A 136 -22.16 6.86 8.68
N ALA A 137 -22.21 5.91 7.72
CA ALA A 137 -23.34 5.68 6.81
C ALA A 137 -23.85 4.22 6.92
N PRO A 138 -24.62 3.88 7.97
CA PRO A 138 -25.08 2.51 8.18
C PRO A 138 -26.04 2.02 7.10
N LEU A 139 -25.78 0.83 6.55
CA LEU A 139 -26.58 0.19 5.51
C LEU A 139 -27.82 -0.45 6.15
N LYS A 140 -28.99 0.16 5.94
CA LYS A 140 -30.26 -0.30 6.46
C LYS A 140 -30.78 -1.56 5.77
N PRO A 141 -31.71 -2.31 6.38
CA PRO A 141 -32.42 -3.39 5.69
C PRO A 141 -33.04 -2.93 4.37
N GLY A 142 -32.79 -3.70 3.31
CA GLY A 142 -33.25 -3.40 1.95
C GLY A 142 -32.49 -2.31 1.20
N ALA A 143 -31.53 -1.64 1.84
CA ALA A 143 -30.73 -0.60 1.19
C ALA A 143 -29.60 -1.20 0.35
N ALA A 144 -29.19 -0.42 -0.66
CA ALA A 144 -28.01 -0.69 -1.47
C ALA A 144 -27.17 0.60 -1.57
N ASP A 145 -25.86 0.47 -1.40
CA ASP A 145 -24.92 1.58 -1.49
C ASP A 145 -23.70 1.20 -2.33
N ASP A 146 -23.12 2.18 -3.01
CA ASP A 146 -21.89 2.00 -3.74
C ASP A 146 -20.70 2.03 -2.77
N PHE A 147 -19.71 1.18 -3.03
CA PHE A 147 -18.49 1.11 -2.23
C PHE A 147 -17.23 1.24 -3.09
N ARG A 148 -16.12 1.58 -2.46
CA ARG A 148 -14.77 1.55 -3.05
C ARG A 148 -13.79 0.87 -2.11
N LEU A 149 -13.02 -0.08 -2.66
CA LEU A 149 -11.81 -0.63 -2.06
C LEU A 149 -10.60 -0.03 -2.78
N VAL A 150 -9.53 0.22 -2.01
CA VAL A 150 -8.32 0.89 -2.52
C VAL A 150 -7.12 -0.02 -2.25
N PHE A 151 -6.31 -0.25 -3.27
CA PHE A 151 -5.10 -1.06 -3.20
C PHE A 151 -3.92 -0.22 -3.69
N ASP A 152 -3.07 0.18 -2.75
CA ASP A 152 -1.88 1.01 -3.04
C ASP A 152 -0.83 0.23 -3.83
N THR A 153 -0.85 -1.09 -3.74
CA THR A 153 0.04 -1.98 -4.47
C THR A 153 -0.71 -3.29 -4.75
N VAL A 154 -0.65 -3.76 -5.98
CA VAL A 154 -1.12 -5.09 -6.35
C VAL A 154 0.08 -5.90 -6.84
N ALA A 155 0.09 -7.22 -6.55
CA ALA A 155 1.18 -8.10 -6.94
C ALA A 155 1.41 -8.09 -8.45
N ASP A 156 2.67 -8.04 -8.88
CA ASP A 156 3.04 -8.02 -10.30
C ASP A 156 2.56 -9.26 -11.07
N GLN A 157 2.32 -10.38 -10.37
CA GLN A 157 1.84 -11.63 -10.94
C GLN A 157 0.33 -11.65 -11.17
N TRP A 158 -0.42 -10.65 -10.68
CA TRP A 158 -1.86 -10.57 -10.90
C TRP A 158 -2.20 -10.53 -12.40
N ASP A 159 -3.16 -11.34 -12.81
CA ASP A 159 -3.56 -11.50 -14.22
C ASP A 159 -4.45 -10.35 -14.77
N GLY A 160 -4.82 -9.38 -13.92
CA GLY A 160 -5.70 -8.25 -14.27
C GLY A 160 -7.20 -8.58 -14.25
N ALA A 161 -7.59 -9.80 -13.90
CA ALA A 161 -8.99 -10.19 -13.77
C ALA A 161 -9.62 -9.62 -12.47
N PHE A 162 -10.96 -9.61 -12.41
CA PHE A 162 -11.65 -9.25 -11.18
C PHE A 162 -11.23 -10.16 -10.02
N PRO A 163 -10.79 -9.58 -8.87
CA PRO A 163 -10.43 -10.38 -7.72
C PRO A 163 -11.66 -11.03 -7.07
N ASP A 164 -11.45 -12.13 -6.38
CA ASP A 164 -12.47 -12.73 -5.53
C ASP A 164 -12.67 -11.88 -4.28
N ILE A 165 -13.92 -11.51 -3.97
CA ILE A 165 -14.27 -10.75 -2.78
C ILE A 165 -15.09 -11.64 -1.86
N ARG A 166 -14.71 -11.70 -0.58
CA ARG A 166 -15.44 -12.44 0.46
C ARG A 166 -15.71 -11.54 1.65
N ILE A 167 -16.95 -11.50 2.10
CA ILE A 167 -17.31 -10.84 3.35
C ILE A 167 -16.96 -11.81 4.49
N ILE A 168 -16.03 -11.42 5.36
CA ILE A 168 -15.56 -12.29 6.44
C ILE A 168 -16.09 -11.88 7.82
N HIS A 169 -16.48 -10.60 7.99
CA HIS A 169 -17.06 -10.11 9.23
C HIS A 169 -18.08 -9.01 8.98
N VAL A 170 -19.11 -8.94 9.82
CA VAL A 170 -20.22 -7.96 9.71
C VAL A 170 -20.59 -7.45 11.10
N ASP A 171 -20.46 -6.15 11.31
CA ASP A 171 -20.99 -5.46 12.49
C ASP A 171 -22.43 -5.05 12.24
N THR A 172 -23.34 -5.37 13.16
CA THR A 172 -24.76 -5.05 13.04
C THR A 172 -25.31 -4.45 14.33
N ARG A 173 -26.40 -3.70 14.21
CA ARG A 173 -27.20 -3.19 15.32
C ARG A 173 -28.70 -3.37 15.09
#